data_fc1252971490117dfeeef84e7d2e986b
#
_entry.id   fc1252971490117dfeeef84e7d2e986b
#
_cell.length_a   1.000
_cell.length_b   1.000
_cell.length_c   1.000
_cell.angle_alpha   90.00
_cell.angle_beta   90.00
_cell.angle_gamma   90.00
#
_symmetry.space_group_name_H-M   'P 1'
#
loop_
_entity.id
_entity.type
_entity.pdbx_description
1 polymer ?
#
loop_
_entity_poly.entity_id
_entity_poly.type
_entity_poly.pdbx_seq_one_letter_code
_entity_poly.pdbx_strand_id
1 'polypeptide(L)'
;RKRNQEMRDIGHGCILGDATIRAPMQIPYELILGWRYTRAGRATRRNGFISFISGVSMLGIALGVAALIIVLSVMNGFQKEVRDRMLAVVSHIEIFAPSGAALPDVARTLAQARQNPQVVGAAPFVAAQALLARGEDMKGALVRGIDPAREPEVTELAGALQATALTRLTPGSFGVVLGGELARALGVRTGDSVTLIAPSGQVTPAGVVPRLKQMTVVGTFHSDHYEYDATLVLMHMDDAARIFRLEGPTGIRLKLRDLHQARSVGA
;
A
#
# COMPACT_ATOMS: atom_id res chain seq x y z
N ARG A 1 -5.01 65.02 -45.37
CA ARG A 1 -4.02 65.43 -44.34
C ARG A 1 -4.76 66.13 -43.19
N LYS A 2 -5.41 65.42 -42.31
CA LYS A 2 -5.94 65.80 -40.99
C LYS A 2 -7.13 64.88 -40.68
N ARG A 3 -6.85 63.66 -40.28
CA ARG A 3 -7.88 62.80 -39.64
C ARG A 3 -7.25 61.48 -39.11
N ASN A 4 -6.18 61.63 -38.37
CA ASN A 4 -5.57 60.45 -37.69
C ASN A 4 -4.90 60.88 -36.38
N GLN A 5 -5.62 61.57 -35.52
CA GLN A 5 -5.10 61.94 -34.19
C GLN A 5 -6.23 62.20 -33.17
N GLU A 6 -7.19 61.31 -33.11
CA GLU A 6 -8.14 61.32 -31.98
C GLU A 6 -8.68 59.90 -31.77
N MET A 7 -7.87 59.07 -31.18
CA MET A 7 -8.37 57.85 -30.54
C MET A 7 -7.27 57.27 -29.67
N ARG A 8 -6.84 58.04 -28.71
CA ARG A 8 -6.15 57.56 -27.51
C ARG A 8 -6.85 58.20 -26.32
N ASP A 9 -7.19 57.39 -25.37
CA ASP A 9 -7.80 57.66 -24.06
C ASP A 9 -9.31 57.34 -23.99
N ILE A 10 -9.62 56.08 -23.81
CA ILE A 10 -10.59 55.65 -22.82
C ILE A 10 -10.06 54.34 -22.22
N GLY A 11 -9.38 54.46 -21.09
CA GLY A 11 -9.05 53.38 -20.23
C GLY A 11 -10.19 53.03 -19.27
N HIS A 12 -10.14 51.84 -18.78
CA HIS A 12 -10.69 51.31 -17.54
C HIS A 12 -12.07 50.68 -17.54
N GLY A 13 -12.03 49.45 -17.09
CA GLY A 13 -13.09 48.84 -16.31
C GLY A 13 -13.88 47.78 -17.05
N CYS A 14 -13.27 46.65 -17.32
CA CYS A 14 -14.07 45.45 -17.60
C CYS A 14 -13.88 44.45 -16.45
N ILE A 15 -14.86 44.43 -15.56
CA ILE A 15 -15.07 43.41 -14.55
C ILE A 15 -15.34 42.13 -15.30
N LEU A 16 -14.38 41.20 -15.27
CA LEU A 16 -14.55 39.83 -15.75
C LEU A 16 -15.45 39.08 -14.74
N GLY A 17 -16.74 39.13 -15.00
CA GLY A 17 -17.68 38.19 -14.45
C GLY A 17 -17.37 36.81 -14.98
N ASP A 18 -17.16 35.87 -14.05
CA ASP A 18 -16.95 34.45 -14.25
C ASP A 18 -18.21 33.82 -14.88
N ALA A 19 -18.32 33.94 -16.20
CA ALA A 19 -19.33 33.24 -16.99
C ALA A 19 -18.72 31.90 -17.39
N THR A 20 -18.92 30.88 -16.55
CA THR A 20 -18.77 29.46 -16.92
C THR A 20 -19.69 29.21 -18.10
N ILE A 21 -19.18 29.38 -19.31
CA ILE A 21 -19.85 28.96 -20.55
C ILE A 21 -19.89 27.44 -20.51
N ARG A 22 -21.00 26.87 -20.01
CA ARG A 22 -21.37 25.47 -20.28
C ARG A 22 -21.49 25.37 -21.80
N ALA A 23 -20.47 24.80 -22.44
CA ALA A 23 -20.54 24.42 -23.83
C ALA A 23 -21.79 23.55 -24.01
N PRO A 24 -22.73 23.89 -24.91
CA PRO A 24 -23.85 23.00 -25.19
C PRO A 24 -23.26 21.68 -25.66
N MET A 25 -23.74 20.58 -25.09
CA MET A 25 -23.35 19.23 -25.45
C MET A 25 -23.74 19.05 -26.92
N GLN A 26 -22.81 19.37 -27.83
CA GLN A 26 -23.01 19.18 -29.26
C GLN A 26 -23.05 17.68 -29.50
N ILE A 27 -24.23 17.19 -29.82
CA ILE A 27 -24.40 15.79 -30.25
C ILE A 27 -23.46 15.60 -31.45
N PRO A 28 -22.51 14.63 -31.38
CA PRO A 28 -21.59 14.39 -32.47
C PRO A 28 -22.36 14.22 -33.80
N TYR A 29 -21.89 14.93 -34.81
CA TYR A 29 -22.49 14.92 -36.14
C TYR A 29 -22.74 13.52 -36.69
N GLU A 30 -21.86 12.59 -36.36
CA GLU A 30 -21.95 11.18 -36.70
C GLU A 30 -23.21 10.49 -36.13
N LEU A 31 -23.63 10.86 -34.92
CA LEU A 31 -24.86 10.34 -34.31
C LEU A 31 -26.10 10.88 -35.00
N ILE A 32 -26.10 12.14 -35.44
CA ILE A 32 -27.22 12.73 -36.16
C ILE A 32 -27.35 12.08 -37.55
N LEU A 33 -26.22 11.86 -38.23
CA LEU A 33 -26.19 11.18 -39.52
C LEU A 33 -26.62 9.73 -39.40
N GLY A 34 -26.12 8.98 -38.45
CA GLY A 34 -26.51 7.60 -38.18
C GLY A 34 -28.00 7.48 -37.90
N TRP A 35 -28.55 8.36 -37.04
CA TRP A 35 -29.98 8.41 -36.74
C TRP A 35 -30.84 8.71 -37.99
N ARG A 36 -30.38 9.64 -38.83
CA ARG A 36 -31.09 9.99 -40.07
C ARG A 36 -31.10 8.86 -41.07
N TYR A 37 -29.99 8.11 -41.23
CA TYR A 37 -29.90 6.96 -42.13
C TYR A 37 -30.76 5.77 -41.65
N THR A 38 -30.77 5.50 -40.37
CA THR A 38 -31.62 4.41 -39.81
C THR A 38 -33.10 4.75 -39.90
N ARG A 39 -33.49 6.03 -39.94
CA ARG A 39 -34.88 6.48 -40.03
C ARG A 39 -35.38 6.65 -41.45
N ALA A 40 -34.51 6.92 -42.42
CA ALA A 40 -34.88 7.14 -43.82
C ALA A 40 -35.41 5.88 -44.53
N GLY A 41 -35.14 4.68 -44.02
CA GLY A 41 -35.59 3.43 -44.60
C GLY A 41 -37.06 3.06 -44.34
N ARG A 42 -37.83 3.86 -43.59
CA ARG A 42 -39.22 3.52 -43.21
C ARG A 42 -40.29 3.81 -44.26
N ALA A 43 -39.96 4.41 -45.40
CA ALA A 43 -40.96 4.89 -46.36
C ALA A 43 -41.44 3.83 -47.37
N THR A 44 -40.86 2.62 -47.41
CA THR A 44 -41.30 1.61 -48.38
C THR A 44 -41.52 0.26 -47.69
N ARG A 45 -42.72 -0.25 -47.76
CA ARG A 45 -43.21 -1.52 -47.17
C ARG A 45 -42.33 -2.75 -47.48
N ARG A 46 -41.44 -2.67 -48.44
CA ARG A 46 -40.51 -3.72 -48.90
C ARG A 46 -39.21 -3.81 -48.08
N ASN A 47 -38.85 -2.77 -47.31
CA ASN A 47 -37.58 -2.70 -46.58
C ASN A 47 -37.69 -2.95 -45.07
N GLY A 48 -38.88 -3.34 -44.55
CA GLY A 48 -39.09 -3.62 -43.14
C GLY A 48 -38.18 -4.72 -42.59
N PHE A 49 -37.91 -5.75 -43.37
CA PHE A 49 -37.08 -6.87 -43.00
C PHE A 49 -35.59 -6.46 -42.87
N ILE A 50 -35.12 -5.66 -43.84
CA ILE A 50 -33.73 -5.15 -43.80
C ILE A 50 -33.50 -4.20 -42.60
N SER A 51 -34.48 -3.31 -42.33
CA SER A 51 -34.45 -2.41 -41.18
C SER A 51 -34.49 -3.18 -39.84
N PHE A 52 -35.24 -4.30 -39.80
CA PHE A 52 -35.27 -5.15 -38.60
C PHE A 52 -33.94 -5.85 -38.36
N ILE A 53 -33.31 -6.44 -39.38
CA ILE A 53 -32.01 -7.09 -39.29
C ILE A 53 -30.94 -6.07 -38.86
N SER A 54 -30.92 -4.88 -39.47
CA SER A 54 -30.00 -3.82 -39.10
C SER A 54 -30.17 -3.38 -37.65
N GLY A 55 -31.41 -3.25 -37.18
CA GLY A 55 -31.72 -2.94 -35.79
C GLY A 55 -31.23 -3.97 -34.80
N VAL A 56 -31.48 -5.28 -35.10
CA VAL A 56 -31.00 -6.37 -34.26
C VAL A 56 -29.46 -6.44 -34.21
N SER A 57 -28.82 -6.28 -35.39
CA SER A 57 -27.35 -6.23 -35.45
C SER A 57 -26.76 -5.08 -34.63
N MET A 58 -27.35 -3.88 -34.75
CA MET A 58 -26.91 -2.69 -33.98
C MET A 58 -27.10 -2.92 -32.49
N LEU A 59 -28.22 -3.50 -32.07
CA LEU A 59 -28.48 -3.84 -30.68
C LEU A 59 -27.50 -4.90 -30.18
N GLY A 60 -27.18 -5.92 -30.97
CA GLY A 60 -26.20 -6.94 -30.63
C GLY A 60 -24.80 -6.35 -30.41
N ILE A 61 -24.36 -5.46 -31.31
CA ILE A 61 -23.07 -4.77 -31.17
C ILE A 61 -23.08 -3.88 -29.92
N ALA A 62 -24.16 -3.11 -29.71
CA ALA A 62 -24.25 -2.23 -28.54
C ALA A 62 -24.21 -3.01 -27.23
N LEU A 63 -24.91 -4.13 -27.13
CA LEU A 63 -24.87 -5.01 -25.97
C LEU A 63 -23.49 -5.64 -25.79
N GLY A 64 -22.85 -6.08 -26.86
CA GLY A 64 -21.49 -6.63 -26.81
C GLY A 64 -20.46 -5.63 -26.30
N VAL A 65 -20.50 -4.39 -26.80
CA VAL A 65 -19.63 -3.31 -26.34
C VAL A 65 -19.93 -2.93 -24.88
N ALA A 66 -21.22 -2.83 -24.52
CA ALA A 66 -21.61 -2.54 -23.13
C ALA A 66 -21.12 -3.63 -22.18
N ALA A 67 -21.27 -4.90 -22.53
CA ALA A 67 -20.77 -6.02 -21.73
C ALA A 67 -19.25 -5.97 -21.57
N LEU A 68 -18.52 -5.66 -22.65
CA LEU A 68 -17.06 -5.50 -22.60
C LEU A 68 -16.63 -4.37 -21.66
N ILE A 69 -17.29 -3.22 -21.76
CA ILE A 69 -17.00 -2.06 -20.88
C ILE A 69 -17.24 -2.41 -19.42
N ILE A 70 -18.35 -3.09 -19.12
CA ILE A 70 -18.67 -3.51 -17.76
C ILE A 70 -17.59 -4.46 -17.21
N VAL A 71 -17.23 -5.49 -17.98
CA VAL A 71 -16.21 -6.45 -17.57
C VAL A 71 -14.86 -5.77 -17.33
N LEU A 72 -14.41 -4.89 -18.23
CA LEU A 72 -13.16 -4.16 -18.09
C LEU A 72 -13.21 -3.20 -16.88
N SER A 73 -14.33 -2.54 -16.63
CA SER A 73 -14.50 -1.64 -15.48
C SER A 73 -14.42 -2.41 -14.17
N VAL A 74 -15.10 -3.56 -14.07
CA VAL A 74 -15.04 -4.43 -12.88
C VAL A 74 -13.63 -4.97 -12.69
N MET A 75 -12.97 -5.43 -13.75
CA MET A 75 -11.60 -5.95 -13.68
C MET A 75 -10.61 -4.88 -13.22
N ASN A 76 -10.68 -3.66 -13.78
CA ASN A 76 -9.83 -2.55 -13.38
C ASN A 76 -10.07 -2.12 -11.93
N GLY A 77 -11.34 -2.07 -11.52
CA GLY A 77 -11.72 -1.76 -10.13
C GLY A 77 -11.17 -2.80 -9.16
N PHE A 78 -11.34 -4.09 -9.48
CA PHE A 78 -10.83 -5.19 -8.68
C PHE A 78 -9.29 -5.18 -8.57
N GLN A 79 -8.59 -5.01 -9.69
CA GLN A 79 -7.13 -4.94 -9.68
C GLN A 79 -6.60 -3.77 -8.84
N LYS A 80 -7.27 -2.62 -8.90
CA LYS A 80 -6.92 -1.46 -8.08
C LYS A 80 -7.13 -1.76 -6.60
N GLU A 81 -8.29 -2.25 -6.22
CA GLU A 81 -8.63 -2.57 -4.82
C GLU A 81 -7.68 -3.61 -4.22
N VAL A 82 -7.40 -4.70 -4.96
CA VAL A 82 -6.45 -5.74 -4.51
C VAL A 82 -5.06 -5.15 -4.32
N ARG A 83 -4.60 -4.34 -5.28
CA ARG A 83 -3.29 -3.70 -5.19
C ARG A 83 -3.20 -2.75 -3.99
N ASP A 84 -4.18 -1.87 -3.82
CA ASP A 84 -4.19 -0.89 -2.73
C ASP A 84 -4.20 -1.59 -1.36
N ARG A 85 -4.96 -2.67 -1.21
CA ARG A 85 -4.96 -3.49 0.02
C ARG A 85 -3.63 -4.21 0.26
N MET A 86 -3.03 -4.81 -0.77
CA MET A 86 -1.72 -5.49 -0.62
C MET A 86 -0.61 -4.52 -0.21
N LEU A 87 -0.65 -3.30 -0.72
CA LEU A 87 0.39 -2.30 -0.50
C LEU A 87 0.19 -1.47 0.79
N ALA A 88 -0.99 -1.53 1.40
CA ALA A 88 -1.26 -0.85 2.66
C ALA A 88 -0.42 -1.40 3.84
N VAL A 89 -0.10 -2.69 3.82
CA VAL A 89 0.63 -3.38 4.90
C VAL A 89 2.14 -3.28 4.76
N VAL A 90 2.63 -3.09 3.54
CA VAL A 90 4.07 -3.09 3.21
C VAL A 90 4.57 -1.65 3.05
N SER A 91 5.71 -1.33 3.66
CA SER A 91 6.42 -0.07 3.36
C SER A 91 6.76 -0.01 1.87
N HIS A 92 6.72 1.20 1.30
CA HIS A 92 6.90 1.39 -0.14
C HIS A 92 8.34 1.12 -0.61
N ILE A 93 9.33 1.39 0.25
CA ILE A 93 10.75 1.11 0.01
C ILE A 93 11.37 0.62 1.31
N GLU A 94 12.21 -0.40 1.22
CA GLU A 94 13.07 -0.87 2.31
C GLU A 94 14.54 -0.75 1.88
N ILE A 95 15.33 -0.07 2.71
CA ILE A 95 16.78 0.05 2.55
C ILE A 95 17.41 -0.84 3.61
N PHE A 96 18.18 -1.82 3.21
CA PHE A 96 18.85 -2.76 4.13
C PHE A 96 20.25 -3.12 3.64
N ALA A 97 21.09 -3.55 4.54
CA ALA A 97 22.43 -4.03 4.20
C ALA A 97 22.33 -5.43 3.54
N PRO A 98 23.00 -5.69 2.41
CA PRO A 98 22.92 -6.97 1.69
C PRO A 98 23.28 -8.20 2.54
N SER A 99 24.12 -8.00 3.56
CA SER A 99 24.56 -9.08 4.48
C SER A 99 23.54 -9.41 5.58
N GLY A 100 22.43 -8.68 5.69
CA GLY A 100 21.52 -8.78 6.84
C GLY A 100 22.11 -8.28 8.16
N ALA A 101 23.28 -7.66 8.12
CA ALA A 101 23.93 -7.02 9.27
C ALA A 101 23.27 -5.68 9.59
N ALA A 102 23.71 -5.05 10.68
CA ALA A 102 23.30 -3.69 11.02
C ALA A 102 23.67 -2.72 9.88
N LEU A 103 22.75 -1.83 9.54
CA LEU A 103 22.98 -0.79 8.55
C LEU A 103 23.98 0.23 9.08
N PRO A 104 25.10 0.49 8.40
CA PRO A 104 26.03 1.52 8.84
C PRO A 104 25.36 2.90 8.70
N ASP A 105 25.59 3.75 9.71
CA ASP A 105 25.15 5.16 9.72
C ASP A 105 23.65 5.38 9.40
N VAL A 106 22.80 4.72 10.19
CA VAL A 106 21.34 4.83 10.10
C VAL A 106 20.86 6.28 10.15
N ALA A 107 21.49 7.11 11.00
CA ALA A 107 21.09 8.52 11.17
C ALA A 107 21.31 9.32 9.88
N ARG A 108 22.43 9.11 9.21
CA ARG A 108 22.74 9.77 7.94
C ARG A 108 21.81 9.30 6.84
N THR A 109 21.58 7.98 6.75
CA THR A 109 20.69 7.42 5.74
C THR A 109 19.25 7.92 5.92
N LEU A 110 18.75 8.01 7.17
CA LEU A 110 17.45 8.61 7.47
C LEU A 110 17.38 10.08 7.07
N ALA A 111 18.44 10.85 7.37
CA ALA A 111 18.49 12.27 7.00
C ALA A 111 18.50 12.45 5.48
N GLN A 112 19.25 11.64 4.76
CA GLN A 112 19.26 11.65 3.28
C GLN A 112 17.91 11.26 2.70
N ALA A 113 17.28 10.20 3.20
CA ALA A 113 15.98 9.76 2.73
C ALA A 113 14.89 10.84 2.93
N ARG A 114 14.93 11.57 4.05
CA ARG A 114 13.98 12.65 4.34
C ARG A 114 14.18 13.91 3.49
N GLN A 115 15.32 14.06 2.80
CA GLN A 115 15.52 15.18 1.86
C GLN A 115 14.70 15.00 0.58
N ASN A 116 14.28 13.79 0.25
CA ASN A 116 13.44 13.55 -0.92
C ASN A 116 11.99 13.97 -0.62
N PRO A 117 11.40 14.92 -1.38
CA PRO A 117 10.05 15.43 -1.13
C PRO A 117 8.94 14.37 -1.30
N GLN A 118 9.25 13.24 -1.91
CA GLN A 118 8.32 12.11 -2.06
C GLN A 118 8.25 11.25 -0.80
N VAL A 119 9.21 11.33 0.10
CA VAL A 119 9.25 10.57 1.35
C VAL A 119 8.40 11.27 2.40
N VAL A 120 7.32 10.62 2.81
CA VAL A 120 6.37 11.13 3.82
C VAL A 120 6.73 10.64 5.22
N GLY A 121 7.28 9.43 5.33
CA GLY A 121 7.67 8.81 6.59
C GLY A 121 8.93 7.97 6.43
N ALA A 122 9.74 7.89 7.48
CA ALA A 122 10.95 7.08 7.51
C ALA A 122 11.20 6.55 8.93
N ALA A 123 11.29 5.22 9.08
CA ALA A 123 11.54 4.56 10.36
C ALA A 123 12.59 3.46 10.23
N PRO A 124 13.53 3.36 11.20
CA PRO A 124 14.47 2.25 11.26
C PRO A 124 13.74 0.98 11.73
N PHE A 125 14.26 -0.17 11.35
CA PHE A 125 13.75 -1.46 11.79
C PHE A 125 14.87 -2.50 11.93
N VAL A 126 14.59 -3.54 12.69
CA VAL A 126 15.37 -4.78 12.75
C VAL A 126 14.56 -5.89 12.11
N ALA A 127 15.12 -6.59 11.13
CA ALA A 127 14.50 -7.79 10.55
C ALA A 127 15.36 -9.01 10.88
N ALA A 128 14.73 -10.07 11.39
CA ALA A 128 15.37 -11.32 11.66
C ALA A 128 14.37 -12.48 11.52
N GLN A 129 14.88 -13.68 11.33
CA GLN A 129 14.09 -14.90 11.34
C GLN A 129 14.32 -15.64 12.65
N ALA A 130 13.25 -16.23 13.18
CA ALA A 130 13.30 -17.02 14.41
C ALA A 130 12.24 -18.12 14.37
N LEU A 131 12.31 -19.02 15.35
CA LEU A 131 11.20 -19.91 15.65
C LEU A 131 10.53 -19.42 16.94
N LEU A 132 9.22 -19.48 16.98
CA LEU A 132 8.45 -19.31 18.21
C LEU A 132 7.95 -20.66 18.67
N ALA A 133 8.13 -20.95 19.95
CA ALA A 133 7.71 -22.19 20.57
C ALA A 133 6.80 -21.94 21.78
N ARG A 134 5.78 -22.79 21.93
CA ARG A 134 4.96 -22.93 23.14
C ARG A 134 4.70 -24.40 23.39
N GLY A 135 5.30 -24.94 24.45
CA GLY A 135 5.26 -26.39 24.70
C GLY A 135 5.92 -27.16 23.56
N GLU A 136 5.16 -28.02 22.90
CA GLU A 136 5.62 -28.85 21.78
C GLU A 136 5.38 -28.14 20.41
N ASP A 137 4.54 -27.12 20.39
CA ASP A 137 4.24 -26.40 19.15
C ASP A 137 5.36 -25.43 18.79
N MET A 138 5.82 -25.50 17.51
CA MET A 138 6.85 -24.64 16.98
C MET A 138 6.43 -24.07 15.62
N LYS A 139 6.61 -22.75 15.41
CA LYS A 139 6.32 -22.06 14.16
C LYS A 139 7.46 -21.14 13.76
N GLY A 140 7.76 -21.10 12.46
CA GLY A 140 8.65 -20.11 11.89
C GLY A 140 8.04 -18.71 11.97
N ALA A 141 8.85 -17.72 12.32
CA ALA A 141 8.41 -16.35 12.47
C ALA A 141 9.42 -15.36 11.87
N LEU A 142 8.88 -14.32 11.24
CA LEU A 142 9.60 -13.13 10.83
C LEU A 142 9.52 -12.11 11.97
N VAL A 143 10.62 -11.91 12.65
CA VAL A 143 10.70 -10.93 13.74
C VAL A 143 11.01 -9.57 13.17
N ARG A 144 10.14 -8.60 13.44
CA ARG A 144 10.35 -7.20 13.08
C ARG A 144 10.43 -6.35 14.34
N GLY A 145 11.65 -5.88 14.64
CA GLY A 145 11.89 -4.89 15.69
C GLY A 145 11.54 -3.50 15.14
N ILE A 146 10.63 -2.81 15.80
CA ILE A 146 10.10 -1.51 15.41
C ILE A 146 10.34 -0.46 16.49
N ASP A 147 10.38 0.80 16.09
CA ASP A 147 10.24 1.93 16.99
C ASP A 147 8.75 2.30 17.10
N PRO A 148 8.06 2.02 18.20
CA PRO A 148 6.62 2.25 18.33
C PRO A 148 6.20 3.70 18.09
N ALA A 149 7.09 4.67 18.31
CA ALA A 149 6.81 6.09 18.12
C ALA A 149 6.82 6.48 16.63
N ARG A 150 7.63 5.80 15.82
CA ARG A 150 7.79 6.11 14.38
C ARG A 150 7.05 5.14 13.46
N GLU A 151 6.64 4.01 13.97
CA GLU A 151 5.94 3.00 13.16
C GLU A 151 4.68 3.53 12.47
N PRO A 152 3.83 4.38 13.10
CA PRO A 152 2.67 4.96 12.43
C PRO A 152 2.98 5.84 11.22
N GLU A 153 4.22 6.37 11.13
CA GLU A 153 4.64 7.19 10.00
C GLU A 153 4.85 6.37 8.72
N VAL A 154 5.16 5.07 8.84
CA VAL A 154 5.63 4.25 7.70
C VAL A 154 4.73 3.09 7.35
N THR A 155 3.79 2.71 8.23
CA THR A 155 2.89 1.58 7.98
C THR A 155 1.46 1.88 8.40
N GLU A 156 0.52 1.29 7.69
CA GLU A 156 -0.89 1.28 8.07
C GLU A 156 -1.23 0.12 9.03
N LEU A 157 -0.30 -0.79 9.27
CA LEU A 157 -0.39 -1.79 10.33
C LEU A 157 -0.66 -1.18 11.69
N ALA A 158 -0.24 0.08 11.92
CA ALA A 158 -0.58 0.82 13.14
C ALA A 158 -2.09 0.99 13.35
N GLY A 159 -2.88 1.04 12.27
CA GLY A 159 -4.35 1.05 12.31
C GLY A 159 -4.95 -0.32 12.65
N ALA A 160 -4.32 -1.41 12.19
CA ALA A 160 -4.71 -2.79 12.50
C ALA A 160 -4.22 -3.25 13.89
N LEU A 161 -3.17 -2.61 14.40
CA LEU A 161 -2.70 -2.75 15.77
C LEU A 161 -3.58 -1.90 16.68
N GLN A 162 -4.15 -2.51 17.69
CA GLN A 162 -4.72 -1.71 18.77
C GLN A 162 -3.63 -0.76 19.29
N ALA A 163 -3.89 0.55 19.31
CA ALA A 163 -2.91 1.55 19.76
C ALA A 163 -2.29 1.20 21.12
N THR A 164 -3.06 0.52 22.00
CA THR A 164 -2.65 -0.01 23.29
C THR A 164 -1.55 -1.09 23.17
N ALA A 165 -1.50 -1.86 22.10
CA ALA A 165 -0.49 -2.90 21.91
C ALA A 165 0.88 -2.29 21.56
N LEU A 166 0.91 -1.24 20.74
CA LEU A 166 2.15 -0.52 20.41
C LEU A 166 2.77 0.16 21.64
N THR A 167 1.95 0.78 22.49
CA THR A 167 2.45 1.44 23.70
C THR A 167 3.02 0.49 24.75
N ARG A 168 2.67 -0.81 24.70
CA ARG A 168 3.22 -1.86 25.56
C ARG A 168 4.56 -2.43 25.06
N LEU A 169 4.96 -2.11 23.83
CA LEU A 169 6.30 -2.46 23.32
C LEU A 169 7.32 -1.50 23.87
N THR A 170 7.74 -1.69 25.11
CA THR A 170 8.77 -0.89 25.77
C THR A 170 10.11 -1.59 25.75
N PRO A 171 11.23 -0.85 25.62
CA PRO A 171 12.55 -1.46 25.61
C PRO A 171 12.84 -2.19 26.93
N GLY A 172 13.36 -3.41 26.83
CA GLY A 172 13.68 -4.27 27.97
C GLY A 172 12.52 -5.12 28.48
N SER A 173 11.27 -4.89 28.03
CA SER A 173 10.11 -5.70 28.44
C SER A 173 10.04 -7.04 27.72
N PHE A 174 10.70 -7.18 26.59
CA PHE A 174 10.58 -8.35 25.67
C PHE A 174 9.13 -8.69 25.35
N GLY A 175 8.28 -7.67 25.25
CA GLY A 175 6.91 -7.80 24.78
C GLY A 175 6.85 -8.06 23.28
N VAL A 176 5.90 -8.89 22.85
CA VAL A 176 5.66 -9.18 21.43
C VAL A 176 4.20 -9.01 21.07
N VAL A 177 3.98 -8.53 19.86
CA VAL A 177 2.68 -8.53 19.20
C VAL A 177 2.73 -9.54 18.07
N LEU A 178 1.81 -10.50 18.09
CA LEU A 178 1.76 -11.60 17.13
C LEU A 178 0.67 -11.38 16.09
N GLY A 179 0.91 -11.83 14.87
CA GLY A 179 -0.17 -11.99 13.90
C GLY A 179 -1.24 -12.95 14.41
N GLY A 180 -2.49 -12.69 14.11
CA GLY A 180 -3.63 -13.44 14.66
C GLY A 180 -3.63 -14.92 14.33
N GLU A 181 -3.19 -15.28 13.12
CA GLU A 181 -3.07 -16.68 12.70
C GLU A 181 -1.90 -17.39 13.43
N LEU A 182 -0.78 -16.69 13.63
CA LEU A 182 0.36 -17.21 14.38
C LEU A 182 -0.01 -17.45 15.85
N ALA A 183 -0.70 -16.50 16.46
CA ALA A 183 -1.18 -16.64 17.84
C ALA A 183 -2.15 -17.82 17.98
N ARG A 184 -3.05 -18.00 17.01
CA ARG A 184 -4.00 -19.14 16.97
C ARG A 184 -3.26 -20.46 16.79
N ALA A 185 -2.27 -20.51 15.88
CA ALA A 185 -1.48 -21.72 15.61
C ALA A 185 -0.61 -22.16 16.79
N LEU A 186 -0.18 -21.24 17.65
CA LEU A 186 0.53 -21.51 18.90
C LEU A 186 -0.41 -21.64 20.11
N GLY A 187 -1.70 -21.42 19.93
CA GLY A 187 -2.70 -21.46 21.00
C GLY A 187 -2.47 -20.40 22.08
N VAL A 188 -1.88 -19.24 21.77
CA VAL A 188 -1.53 -18.17 22.72
C VAL A 188 -2.51 -17.01 22.67
N ARG A 189 -2.63 -16.32 23.81
CA ARG A 189 -3.42 -15.10 24.00
C ARG A 189 -2.55 -14.00 24.60
N THR A 190 -3.05 -12.78 24.55
CA THR A 190 -2.43 -11.66 25.27
C THR A 190 -2.25 -12.00 26.75
N GLY A 191 -1.03 -11.83 27.26
CA GLY A 191 -0.60 -12.18 28.60
C GLY A 191 0.15 -13.51 28.70
N ASP A 192 0.07 -14.36 27.68
CA ASP A 192 0.79 -15.65 27.67
C ASP A 192 2.28 -15.44 27.34
N SER A 193 3.09 -16.44 27.70
CA SER A 193 4.52 -16.47 27.37
C SER A 193 4.78 -17.38 26.18
N VAL A 194 5.69 -16.95 25.30
CA VAL A 194 6.24 -17.72 24.18
C VAL A 194 7.76 -17.70 24.23
N THR A 195 8.39 -18.74 23.73
CA THR A 195 9.85 -18.82 23.67
C THR A 195 10.31 -18.53 22.24
N LEU A 196 11.12 -17.49 22.06
CA LEU A 196 11.79 -17.20 20.81
C LEU A 196 13.11 -17.97 20.76
N ILE A 197 13.34 -18.65 19.64
CA ILE A 197 14.55 -19.42 19.34
C ILE A 197 15.23 -18.75 18.15
N ALA A 198 16.36 -18.08 18.42
CA ALA A 198 17.15 -17.43 17.36
C ALA A 198 18.09 -18.46 16.72
N PRO A 199 18.09 -18.60 15.36
CA PRO A 199 18.91 -19.58 14.67
C PRO A 199 20.41 -19.26 14.76
N SER A 200 20.77 -17.98 14.90
CA SER A 200 22.15 -17.54 15.12
C SER A 200 22.56 -17.92 16.55
N GLY A 201 23.04 -19.15 16.69
CA GLY A 201 23.46 -19.72 17.97
C GLY A 201 24.80 -19.17 18.48
N GLN A 202 25.10 -19.52 19.72
CA GLN A 202 26.42 -19.32 20.28
C GLN A 202 27.30 -20.54 19.98
N VAL A 203 28.45 -20.29 19.36
CA VAL A 203 29.44 -21.37 19.16
C VAL A 203 30.06 -21.69 20.52
N THR A 204 29.86 -22.94 20.97
CA THR A 204 30.45 -23.46 22.19
C THR A 204 31.38 -24.64 21.84
N PRO A 205 32.29 -25.05 22.71
CA PRO A 205 33.08 -26.26 22.49
C PRO A 205 32.26 -27.52 22.23
N ALA A 206 31.00 -27.55 22.67
CA ALA A 206 30.07 -28.66 22.47
C ALA A 206 29.22 -28.52 21.17
N GLY A 207 29.40 -27.46 20.41
CA GLY A 207 28.64 -27.19 19.19
C GLY A 207 27.90 -25.83 19.21
N VAL A 208 27.04 -25.63 18.22
CA VAL A 208 26.22 -24.41 18.11
C VAL A 208 24.96 -24.60 18.94
N VAL A 209 24.78 -23.76 19.97
CA VAL A 209 23.60 -23.78 20.83
C VAL A 209 22.69 -22.59 20.42
N PRO A 210 21.42 -22.83 20.02
CA PRO A 210 20.50 -21.75 19.71
C PRO A 210 20.21 -20.90 20.94
N ARG A 211 19.90 -19.62 20.73
CA ARG A 211 19.51 -18.73 21.81
C ARG A 211 18.03 -18.80 22.04
N LEU A 212 17.67 -19.00 23.28
CA LEU A 212 16.30 -19.05 23.75
C LEU A 212 15.99 -17.78 24.56
N LYS A 213 14.89 -17.12 24.26
CA LYS A 213 14.40 -15.98 25.03
C LYS A 213 12.91 -16.12 25.25
N GLN A 214 12.50 -16.11 26.52
CA GLN A 214 11.08 -16.03 26.87
C GLN A 214 10.58 -14.61 26.64
N MET A 215 9.40 -14.49 26.04
CA MET A 215 8.76 -13.24 25.66
C MET A 215 7.30 -13.28 26.11
N THR A 216 6.72 -12.09 26.35
CA THR A 216 5.32 -11.97 26.75
C THR A 216 4.49 -11.44 25.58
N VAL A 217 3.41 -12.08 25.25
CA VAL A 217 2.45 -11.63 24.23
C VAL A 217 1.68 -10.43 24.78
N VAL A 218 1.95 -9.23 24.29
CA VAL A 218 1.29 -7.99 24.72
C VAL A 218 0.08 -7.61 23.86
N GLY A 219 -0.10 -8.28 22.72
CA GLY A 219 -1.23 -8.09 21.82
C GLY A 219 -1.17 -8.99 20.60
N THR A 220 -2.22 -8.93 19.79
CA THR A 220 -2.32 -9.56 18.48
C THR A 220 -2.80 -8.54 17.47
N PHE A 221 -2.50 -8.74 16.20
CA PHE A 221 -2.99 -7.90 15.09
C PHE A 221 -3.60 -8.77 13.99
N HIS A 222 -4.41 -8.14 13.15
CA HIS A 222 -4.97 -8.72 11.94
C HIS A 222 -4.76 -7.73 10.79
N SER A 223 -4.04 -8.17 9.77
CA SER A 223 -3.65 -7.33 8.63
C SER A 223 -4.47 -7.58 7.37
N ASP A 224 -5.46 -8.48 7.43
CA ASP A 224 -6.18 -9.04 6.28
C ASP A 224 -5.28 -9.78 5.25
N HIS A 225 -4.01 -9.99 5.60
CA HIS A 225 -3.04 -10.75 4.82
C HIS A 225 -2.58 -11.98 5.61
N TYR A 226 -3.00 -13.13 5.15
CA TYR A 226 -2.70 -14.40 5.83
C TYR A 226 -1.20 -14.63 6.08
N GLU A 227 -0.33 -14.28 5.13
CA GLU A 227 1.12 -14.48 5.27
C GLU A 227 1.70 -13.67 6.42
N TYR A 228 1.29 -12.40 6.57
CA TYR A 228 1.73 -11.56 7.69
C TYR A 228 1.10 -12.02 8.99
N ASP A 229 -0.17 -12.33 8.98
CA ASP A 229 -0.89 -12.81 10.17
C ASP A 229 -0.37 -14.16 10.66
N ALA A 230 0.17 -15.01 9.76
CA ALA A 230 0.70 -16.31 10.06
C ALA A 230 2.19 -16.34 10.46
N THR A 231 2.96 -15.28 10.15
CA THR A 231 4.42 -15.32 10.32
C THR A 231 4.99 -14.11 11.04
N LEU A 232 4.35 -12.95 11.03
CA LEU A 232 4.95 -11.70 11.51
C LEU A 232 4.82 -11.56 13.03
N VAL A 233 5.95 -11.19 13.65
CA VAL A 233 6.09 -10.87 15.07
C VAL A 233 6.67 -9.48 15.19
N LEU A 234 5.98 -8.60 15.89
CA LEU A 234 6.45 -7.25 16.18
C LEU A 234 6.97 -7.17 17.61
N MET A 235 8.09 -6.50 17.80
CA MET A 235 8.67 -6.23 19.11
C MET A 235 9.41 -4.91 19.14
N HIS A 236 9.87 -4.47 20.30
CA HIS A 236 10.69 -3.27 20.36
C HIS A 236 12.04 -3.49 19.68
N MET A 237 12.50 -2.49 18.90
CA MET A 237 13.72 -2.59 18.10
C MET A 237 14.97 -2.90 18.94
N ASP A 238 15.12 -2.28 20.13
CA ASP A 238 16.24 -2.53 21.01
C ASP A 238 16.27 -3.96 21.56
N ASP A 239 15.09 -4.53 21.84
CA ASP A 239 14.98 -5.90 22.32
C ASP A 239 15.31 -6.90 21.19
N ALA A 240 14.86 -6.62 19.96
CA ALA A 240 15.27 -7.37 18.78
C ALA A 240 16.78 -7.33 18.58
N ALA A 241 17.39 -6.13 18.61
CA ALA A 241 18.83 -5.99 18.46
C ALA A 241 19.62 -6.78 19.51
N ARG A 242 19.15 -6.76 20.78
CA ARG A 242 19.77 -7.55 21.87
C ARG A 242 19.68 -9.05 21.65
N ILE A 243 18.50 -9.57 21.25
CA ILE A 243 18.30 -11.01 21.03
C ILE A 243 19.17 -11.51 19.88
N PHE A 244 19.19 -10.77 18.76
CA PHE A 244 19.95 -11.16 17.57
C PHE A 244 21.41 -10.70 17.59
N ARG A 245 21.85 -9.97 18.64
CA ARG A 245 23.19 -9.36 18.79
C ARG A 245 23.58 -8.51 17.59
N LEU A 246 22.67 -7.66 17.18
CA LEU A 246 22.91 -6.67 16.15
C LEU A 246 23.39 -5.37 16.79
N GLU A 247 24.34 -4.72 16.18
CA GLU A 247 24.90 -3.44 16.66
C GLU A 247 23.94 -2.26 16.43
N GLY A 248 22.85 -2.49 15.66
CA GLY A 248 21.85 -1.49 15.35
C GLY A 248 20.74 -2.01 14.42
N PRO A 249 19.92 -1.12 13.88
CA PRO A 249 18.89 -1.46 12.91
C PRO A 249 19.47 -2.13 11.67
N THR A 250 18.78 -3.11 11.11
CA THR A 250 19.18 -3.80 9.89
C THR A 250 18.77 -3.05 8.64
N GLY A 251 17.84 -2.10 8.77
CA GLY A 251 17.35 -1.33 7.64
C GLY A 251 16.48 -0.16 8.03
N ILE A 252 16.01 0.54 7.01
CA ILE A 252 15.11 1.68 7.09
C ILE A 252 13.94 1.43 6.17
N ARG A 253 12.71 1.70 6.64
CA ARG A 253 11.50 1.69 5.84
C ARG A 253 11.08 3.10 5.50
N LEU A 254 10.65 3.30 4.26
CA LEU A 254 10.20 4.57 3.74
C LEU A 254 8.75 4.46 3.26
N LYS A 255 7.93 5.43 3.63
CA LYS A 255 6.61 5.67 3.08
C LYS A 255 6.69 6.82 2.09
N LEU A 256 6.24 6.59 0.86
CA LEU A 256 6.18 7.60 -0.19
C LEU A 256 4.79 8.19 -0.28
N ARG A 257 4.71 9.40 -0.80
CA ARG A 257 3.43 10.05 -1.13
C ARG A 257 2.71 9.30 -2.26
N ASP A 258 3.47 8.87 -3.26
CA ASP A 258 2.98 8.09 -4.39
C ASP A 258 3.80 6.81 -4.54
N LEU A 259 3.14 5.69 -4.33
CA LEU A 259 3.73 4.36 -4.43
C LEU A 259 4.26 4.04 -5.84
N HIS A 260 3.63 4.57 -6.89
CA HIS A 260 4.07 4.33 -8.27
C HIS A 260 5.46 4.90 -8.58
N GLN A 261 5.92 5.84 -7.76
CA GLN A 261 7.26 6.43 -7.87
C GLN A 261 8.32 5.66 -7.07
N ALA A 262 7.97 4.55 -6.39
CA ALA A 262 8.91 3.80 -5.57
C ALA A 262 10.16 3.36 -6.36
N ARG A 263 9.99 2.94 -7.62
CA ARG A 263 11.11 2.52 -8.47
C ARG A 263 12.04 3.68 -8.84
N SER A 264 11.53 4.85 -9.11
CA SER A 264 12.33 6.04 -9.47
C SER A 264 13.01 6.69 -8.28
N VAL A 265 12.42 6.56 -7.09
CA VAL A 265 12.99 7.09 -5.84
C VAL A 265 14.03 6.14 -5.25
N GLY A 266 13.89 4.83 -5.49
CA GLY A 266 14.79 3.80 -4.96
C GLY A 266 16.01 3.51 -5.86
N ALA A 267 16.10 4.10 -7.04
CA ALA A 267 17.23 3.99 -7.96
C ALA A 267 18.26 5.10 -7.71
#